data_8c4714ad89d41ca4c305b297fb7191d7
#
_entry.id   8c4714ad89d41ca4c305b297fb7191d7
#
_cell.length_a   1.000
_cell.length_b   1.000
_cell.length_c   1.000
_cell.angle_alpha   90.00
_cell.angle_beta   90.00
_cell.angle_gamma   90.00
#
_symmetry.space_group_name_H-M   'P 1'
#
loop_
_entity.id
_entity.type
_entity.pdbx_description
1 polymer ?
#
loop_
_entity_poly.entity_id
_entity_poly.type
_entity_poly.pdbx_seq_one_letter_code
_entity_poly.pdbx_strand_id
1 'polypeptide(L)'
;MSNITAISYLISSVLFILALRGLSSPTTSRQGNTFGMIGMLLAVITTFMIPDFKPVFSLIIGAIVAGAIIGILAAKRVQMTKMPELVALMHSFVGLSAVLIAIAAVFNPAQDHTGAQKIELFIGAFIGAITFTASIIAFGKLSGKVSGKSVTFAGQHLLNLILAIVMVAGGIMYFMTGSHEAFLVMCAIALVLGVTLIIPIGGADMPVVVSMLNSYSGWADRKSVV
;
A
#
# COMPACT_ATOMS: atom_id res chain seq x y z
N MET A 1 24.55 -3.49 -4.44
CA MET A 1 24.44 -2.35 -3.49
C MET A 1 25.78 -2.10 -2.83
N SER A 2 26.20 -0.85 -2.67
CA SER A 2 27.42 -0.55 -1.90
C SER A 2 27.18 -0.84 -0.41
N ASN A 3 28.23 -1.17 0.34
CA ASN A 3 28.11 -1.40 1.79
C ASN A 3 27.52 -0.19 2.52
N ILE A 4 27.78 1.03 2.02
CA ILE A 4 27.26 2.28 2.58
C ILE A 4 25.73 2.35 2.41
N THR A 5 25.21 1.99 1.25
CA THR A 5 23.75 1.97 0.98
C THR A 5 23.02 0.98 1.91
N ALA A 6 23.59 -0.22 2.08
CA ALA A 6 23.01 -1.23 2.97
C ALA A 6 22.99 -0.76 4.44
N ILE A 7 24.09 -0.16 4.92
CA ILE A 7 24.17 0.39 6.27
C ILE A 7 23.17 1.55 6.46
N SER A 8 23.04 2.43 5.48
CA SER A 8 22.10 3.56 5.55
C SER A 8 20.63 3.09 5.63
N TYR A 9 20.25 2.08 4.85
CA TYR A 9 18.92 1.48 4.96
C TYR A 9 18.70 0.74 6.29
N LEU A 10 19.73 0.06 6.82
CA LEU A 10 19.66 -0.55 8.14
C LEU A 10 19.42 0.50 9.23
N ILE A 11 20.15 1.62 9.21
CA ILE A 11 19.95 2.74 10.15
C ILE A 11 18.54 3.32 10.01
N SER A 12 18.06 3.54 8.78
CA SER A 12 16.67 3.96 8.50
C SER A 12 15.65 3.02 9.12
N SER A 13 15.84 1.73 8.95
CA SER A 13 14.93 0.70 9.49
C SER A 13 14.89 0.72 11.03
N VAL A 14 16.06 0.87 11.68
CA VAL A 14 16.14 1.03 13.13
C VAL A 14 15.43 2.31 13.60
N LEU A 15 15.59 3.42 12.88
CA LEU A 15 14.88 4.67 13.18
C LEU A 15 13.37 4.52 13.04
N PHE A 16 12.86 3.78 12.05
CA PHE A 16 11.43 3.49 11.93
C PHE A 16 10.91 2.63 13.09
N ILE A 17 11.66 1.62 13.53
CA ILE A 17 11.29 0.82 14.70
C ILE A 17 11.21 1.71 15.96
N LEU A 18 12.19 2.58 16.16
CA LEU A 18 12.19 3.55 17.27
C LEU A 18 11.06 4.56 17.15
N ALA A 19 10.70 4.97 15.93
CA ALA A 19 9.55 5.84 15.67
C ALA A 19 8.25 5.17 16.13
N LEU A 20 8.00 3.92 15.75
CA LEU A 20 6.81 3.18 16.16
C LEU A 20 6.74 3.03 17.68
N ARG A 21 7.87 2.70 18.32
CA ARG A 21 7.95 2.63 19.78
C ARG A 21 7.67 3.99 20.43
N GLY A 22 8.22 5.08 19.88
CA GLY A 22 8.00 6.42 20.40
C GLY A 22 6.54 6.89 20.23
N LEU A 23 5.88 6.52 19.13
CA LEU A 23 4.48 6.87 18.85
C LEU A 23 3.47 6.09 19.71
N SER A 24 3.88 5.00 20.36
CA SER A 24 3.00 4.21 21.22
C SER A 24 2.61 4.91 22.53
N SER A 25 3.29 5.99 22.93
CA SER A 25 2.99 6.76 24.13
C SER A 25 2.87 8.26 23.83
N PRO A 26 1.89 8.97 24.41
CA PRO A 26 1.72 10.42 24.23
C PRO A 26 2.95 11.24 24.67
N THR A 27 3.66 10.77 25.69
CA THR A 27 4.84 11.47 26.24
C THR A 27 6.06 11.42 25.31
N THR A 28 6.19 10.36 24.52
CA THR A 28 7.33 10.12 23.61
C THR A 28 6.96 10.33 22.13
N SER A 29 5.70 10.66 21.83
CA SER A 29 5.19 10.74 20.46
C SER A 29 5.95 11.75 19.58
N ARG A 30 6.39 12.89 20.13
CA ARG A 30 7.19 13.89 19.40
C ARG A 30 8.56 13.34 19.01
N GLN A 31 9.21 12.61 19.90
CA GLN A 31 10.50 11.97 19.60
C GLN A 31 10.33 10.86 18.56
N GLY A 32 9.29 10.04 18.69
CA GLY A 32 8.94 9.02 17.70
C GLY A 32 8.72 9.61 16.31
N ASN A 33 7.96 10.69 16.21
CA ASN A 33 7.76 11.39 14.94
C ASN A 33 9.07 11.92 14.34
N THR A 34 9.98 12.47 15.18
CA THR A 34 11.29 12.95 14.73
C THR A 34 12.15 11.80 14.20
N PHE A 35 12.17 10.64 14.86
CA PHE A 35 12.87 9.46 14.37
C PHE A 35 12.31 8.98 13.02
N GLY A 36 10.99 9.00 12.85
CA GLY A 36 10.35 8.65 11.57
C GLY A 36 10.75 9.61 10.45
N MET A 37 10.75 10.92 10.71
CA MET A 37 11.18 11.92 9.73
C MET A 37 12.66 11.77 9.34
N ILE A 38 13.55 11.55 10.30
CA ILE A 38 14.98 11.35 10.03
C ILE A 38 15.18 10.05 9.26
N GLY A 39 14.53 8.95 9.66
CA GLY A 39 14.60 7.67 8.97
C GLY A 39 14.16 7.76 7.53
N MET A 40 13.03 8.44 7.26
CA MET A 40 12.52 8.65 5.90
C MET A 40 13.48 9.52 5.07
N LEU A 41 13.98 10.62 5.64
CA LEU A 41 14.92 11.49 4.93
C LEU A 41 16.20 10.73 4.55
N LEU A 42 16.73 9.93 5.48
CA LEU A 42 17.92 9.11 5.23
C LEU A 42 17.65 8.07 4.13
N ALA A 43 16.50 7.38 4.16
CA ALA A 43 16.13 6.41 3.13
C ALA A 43 16.03 7.06 1.74
N VAL A 44 15.35 8.21 1.65
CA VAL A 44 15.18 8.95 0.39
C VAL A 44 16.52 9.42 -0.17
N ILE A 45 17.38 10.05 0.66
CA ILE A 45 18.73 10.49 0.24
C ILE A 45 19.54 9.29 -0.25
N THR A 46 19.51 8.18 0.48
CA THR A 46 20.25 6.96 0.11
C THR A 46 19.77 6.42 -1.23
N THR A 47 18.45 6.41 -1.48
CA THR A 47 17.88 5.97 -2.76
C THR A 47 18.36 6.84 -3.91
N PHE A 48 18.41 8.17 -3.73
CA PHE A 48 18.91 9.10 -4.77
C PHE A 48 20.40 9.00 -5.04
N MET A 49 21.18 8.41 -4.15
CA MET A 49 22.61 8.15 -4.39
C MET A 49 22.85 6.93 -5.29
N ILE A 50 21.84 6.12 -5.57
CA ILE A 50 21.95 4.96 -6.46
C ILE A 50 22.00 5.46 -7.92
N PRO A 51 23.02 5.08 -8.72
CA PRO A 51 23.24 5.62 -10.08
C PRO A 51 22.09 5.37 -11.06
N ASP A 52 21.35 4.29 -10.89
CA ASP A 52 20.31 3.82 -11.81
C ASP A 52 19.09 4.78 -11.87
N PHE A 53 18.94 5.67 -10.90
CA PHE A 53 17.83 6.64 -10.85
C PHE A 53 18.08 7.92 -11.64
N LYS A 54 19.30 8.18 -12.11
CA LYS A 54 19.66 9.43 -12.80
C LYS A 54 18.76 9.79 -13.99
N PRO A 55 18.36 8.85 -14.87
CA PRO A 55 17.57 9.18 -16.05
C PRO A 55 16.15 9.68 -15.73
N VAL A 56 15.58 9.25 -14.60
CA VAL A 56 14.19 9.57 -14.19
C VAL A 56 14.11 10.52 -12.98
N PHE A 57 15.26 11.08 -12.59
CA PHE A 57 15.40 11.91 -11.37
C PHE A 57 14.43 13.09 -11.33
N SER A 58 14.29 13.84 -12.44
CA SER A 58 13.40 15.00 -12.52
C SER A 58 11.93 14.62 -12.35
N LEU A 59 11.53 13.47 -12.89
CA LEU A 59 10.17 12.97 -12.78
C LEU A 59 9.85 12.52 -11.34
N ILE A 60 10.80 11.86 -10.69
CA ILE A 60 10.66 11.42 -9.30
C ILE A 60 10.57 12.64 -8.37
N ILE A 61 11.45 13.64 -8.53
CA ILE A 61 11.39 14.87 -7.73
C ILE A 61 10.06 15.61 -7.97
N GLY A 62 9.63 15.72 -9.23
CA GLY A 62 8.34 16.34 -9.55
C GLY A 62 7.18 15.64 -8.86
N ALA A 63 7.15 14.32 -8.85
CA ALA A 63 6.13 13.53 -8.17
C ALA A 63 6.17 13.73 -6.63
N ILE A 64 7.38 13.71 -6.03
CA ILE A 64 7.55 13.95 -4.58
C ILE A 64 7.07 15.36 -4.21
N VAL A 65 7.45 16.39 -4.96
CA VAL A 65 7.03 17.78 -4.69
C VAL A 65 5.52 17.93 -4.82
N ALA A 66 4.92 17.38 -5.87
CA ALA A 66 3.46 17.39 -6.05
C ALA A 66 2.75 16.67 -4.89
N GLY A 67 3.20 15.48 -4.53
CA GLY A 67 2.66 14.71 -3.41
C GLY A 67 2.82 15.44 -2.06
N ALA A 68 3.98 16.06 -1.83
CA ALA A 68 4.24 16.84 -0.62
C ALA A 68 3.31 18.07 -0.50
N ILE A 69 3.10 18.81 -1.59
CA ILE A 69 2.19 19.96 -1.60
C ILE A 69 0.77 19.51 -1.27
N ILE A 70 0.27 18.47 -1.96
CA ILE A 70 -1.08 17.94 -1.72
C ILE A 70 -1.20 17.41 -0.28
N GLY A 71 -0.22 16.65 0.20
CA GLY A 71 -0.21 16.08 1.54
C GLY A 71 -0.19 17.15 2.64
N ILE A 72 0.65 18.17 2.50
CA ILE A 72 0.73 19.29 3.47
C ILE A 72 -0.57 20.09 3.48
N LEU A 73 -1.15 20.38 2.32
CA LEU A 73 -2.42 21.10 2.23
C LEU A 73 -3.57 20.29 2.86
N ALA A 74 -3.62 18.99 2.61
CA ALA A 74 -4.59 18.08 3.23
C ALA A 74 -4.41 18.03 4.75
N ALA A 75 -3.20 17.80 5.23
CA ALA A 75 -2.90 17.69 6.66
C ALA A 75 -3.22 18.97 7.44
N LYS A 76 -2.98 20.16 6.85
CA LYS A 76 -3.30 21.45 7.49
C LYS A 76 -4.79 21.77 7.54
N ARG A 77 -5.59 21.22 6.63
CA ARG A 77 -7.03 21.51 6.52
C ARG A 77 -7.92 20.51 7.23
N VAL A 78 -7.41 19.32 7.52
CA VAL A 78 -8.20 18.26 8.15
C VAL A 78 -8.37 18.54 9.64
N GLN A 79 -9.62 18.47 10.10
CA GLN A 79 -9.97 18.50 11.52
C GLN A 79 -9.61 17.16 12.18
N MET A 80 -9.30 17.17 13.48
CA MET A 80 -8.95 15.95 14.24
C MET A 80 -10.05 14.87 14.17
N THR A 81 -11.32 15.30 14.13
CA THR A 81 -12.48 14.40 13.98
C THR A 81 -12.53 13.68 12.63
N LYS A 82 -11.89 14.24 11.59
CA LYS A 82 -11.83 13.69 10.24
C LYS A 82 -10.52 12.96 9.92
N MET A 83 -9.66 12.77 10.91
CA MET A 83 -8.40 12.04 10.73
C MET A 83 -8.59 10.62 10.20
N PRO A 84 -9.58 9.81 10.66
CA PRO A 84 -9.82 8.47 10.10
C PRO A 84 -10.16 8.50 8.60
N GLU A 85 -10.89 9.51 8.14
CA GLU A 85 -11.21 9.71 6.72
C GLU A 85 -9.93 9.95 5.90
N LEU A 86 -9.06 10.87 6.38
CA LEU A 86 -7.80 11.19 5.71
C LEU A 86 -6.89 9.96 5.66
N VAL A 87 -6.76 9.23 6.76
CA VAL A 87 -5.94 8.01 6.82
C VAL A 87 -6.44 6.96 5.83
N ALA A 88 -7.75 6.74 5.74
CA ALA A 88 -8.33 5.82 4.77
C ALA A 88 -8.03 6.24 3.32
N LEU A 89 -8.17 7.53 3.02
CA LEU A 89 -7.85 8.07 1.68
C LEU A 89 -6.37 7.91 1.34
N MET A 90 -5.46 8.27 2.25
CA MET A 90 -4.02 8.09 2.03
C MET A 90 -3.66 6.63 1.85
N HIS A 91 -4.28 5.75 2.62
CA HIS A 91 -4.04 4.31 2.53
C HIS A 91 -4.50 3.72 1.19
N SER A 92 -5.54 4.29 0.57
CA SER A 92 -5.92 3.90 -0.79
C SER A 92 -4.82 4.21 -1.81
N PHE A 93 -4.14 5.36 -1.71
CA PHE A 93 -3.01 5.67 -2.59
C PHE A 93 -1.80 4.75 -2.38
N VAL A 94 -1.56 4.32 -1.14
CA VAL A 94 -0.53 3.30 -0.85
C VAL A 94 -0.86 1.98 -1.55
N GLY A 95 -2.12 1.51 -1.47
CA GLY A 95 -2.56 0.33 -2.20
C GLY A 95 -2.43 0.47 -3.72
N LEU A 96 -2.80 1.63 -4.26
CA LEU A 96 -2.66 1.92 -5.69
C LEU A 96 -1.19 1.91 -6.13
N SER A 97 -0.29 2.51 -5.34
CA SER A 97 1.14 2.52 -5.67
C SER A 97 1.72 1.10 -5.71
N ALA A 98 1.33 0.23 -4.78
CA ALA A 98 1.77 -1.17 -4.77
C ALA A 98 1.34 -1.92 -6.05
N VAL A 99 0.09 -1.72 -6.50
CA VAL A 99 -0.40 -2.31 -7.76
C VAL A 99 0.37 -1.79 -8.96
N LEU A 100 0.58 -0.46 -9.04
CA LEU A 100 1.28 0.15 -10.18
C LEU A 100 2.74 -0.28 -10.24
N ILE A 101 3.44 -0.38 -9.10
CA ILE A 101 4.81 -0.89 -9.02
C ILE A 101 4.86 -2.35 -9.51
N ALA A 102 3.94 -3.19 -9.05
CA ALA A 102 3.88 -4.59 -9.47
C ALA A 102 3.59 -4.73 -10.97
N ILE A 103 2.64 -3.95 -11.52
CA ILE A 103 2.37 -3.91 -12.97
C ILE A 103 3.62 -3.44 -13.73
N ALA A 104 4.26 -2.35 -13.30
CA ALA A 104 5.45 -1.82 -13.95
C ALA A 104 6.59 -2.85 -13.97
N ALA A 105 6.78 -3.60 -12.88
CA ALA A 105 7.77 -4.67 -12.80
C ALA A 105 7.44 -5.82 -13.78
N VAL A 106 6.20 -6.31 -13.76
CA VAL A 106 5.76 -7.43 -14.63
C VAL A 106 5.88 -7.09 -16.12
N PHE A 107 5.61 -5.84 -16.48
CA PHE A 107 5.69 -5.37 -17.87
C PHE A 107 7.09 -4.88 -18.30
N ASN A 108 8.09 -4.95 -17.41
CA ASN A 108 9.45 -4.57 -17.74
C ASN A 108 10.16 -5.70 -18.51
N PRO A 109 10.42 -5.54 -19.83
CA PRO A 109 11.03 -6.58 -20.65
C PRO A 109 12.51 -6.85 -20.33
N ALA A 110 13.15 -5.96 -19.55
CA ALA A 110 14.55 -6.06 -19.19
C ALA A 110 14.80 -6.92 -17.93
N GLN A 111 13.75 -7.41 -17.28
CA GLN A 111 13.85 -8.19 -16.04
C GLN A 111 13.19 -9.56 -16.19
N ASP A 112 14.01 -10.60 -16.17
CA ASP A 112 13.52 -11.97 -15.95
C ASP A 112 13.28 -12.16 -14.44
N HIS A 113 12.03 -12.39 -14.07
CA HIS A 113 11.66 -12.60 -12.68
C HIS A 113 11.91 -14.04 -12.23
N THR A 114 12.68 -14.21 -11.16
CA THR A 114 12.81 -15.51 -10.47
C THR A 114 11.46 -15.96 -9.89
N GLY A 115 11.32 -17.25 -9.59
CA GLY A 115 10.09 -17.76 -8.98
C GLY A 115 9.70 -17.03 -7.69
N ALA A 116 10.67 -16.67 -6.85
CA ALA A 116 10.43 -15.91 -5.63
C ALA A 116 9.87 -14.50 -5.95
N GLN A 117 10.47 -13.80 -6.90
CA GLN A 117 10.02 -12.47 -7.32
C GLN A 117 8.60 -12.50 -7.92
N LYS A 118 8.25 -13.53 -8.69
CA LYS A 118 6.87 -13.70 -9.21
C LYS A 118 5.85 -13.84 -8.09
N ILE A 119 6.19 -14.58 -7.02
CA ILE A 119 5.33 -14.71 -5.84
C ILE A 119 5.20 -13.38 -5.11
N GLU A 120 6.28 -12.64 -4.96
CA GLU A 120 6.29 -11.32 -4.31
C GLU A 120 5.45 -10.30 -5.08
N LEU A 121 5.59 -10.24 -6.41
CA LEU A 121 4.79 -9.40 -7.28
C LEU A 121 3.29 -9.77 -7.21
N PHE A 122 2.97 -11.06 -7.19
CA PHE A 122 1.61 -11.53 -7.01
C PHE A 122 1.03 -11.07 -5.67
N ILE A 123 1.75 -11.32 -4.56
CA ILE A 123 1.30 -10.94 -3.21
C ILE A 123 1.16 -9.42 -3.08
N GLY A 124 2.15 -8.65 -3.54
CA GLY A 124 2.12 -7.19 -3.51
C GLY A 124 0.96 -6.62 -4.31
N ALA A 125 0.73 -7.14 -5.53
CA ALA A 125 -0.34 -6.68 -6.40
C ALA A 125 -1.74 -6.96 -5.82
N PHE A 126 -2.01 -8.19 -5.36
CA PHE A 126 -3.36 -8.51 -4.86
C PHE A 126 -3.67 -7.81 -3.53
N ILE A 127 -2.71 -7.74 -2.60
CA ILE A 127 -2.89 -6.99 -1.35
C ILE A 127 -3.09 -5.50 -1.66
N GLY A 128 -2.27 -4.93 -2.56
CA GLY A 128 -2.40 -3.55 -2.99
C GLY A 128 -3.76 -3.25 -3.62
N ALA A 129 -4.25 -4.13 -4.50
CA ALA A 129 -5.54 -3.98 -5.18
C ALA A 129 -6.72 -4.04 -4.19
N ILE A 130 -6.73 -5.02 -3.29
CA ILE A 130 -7.75 -5.11 -2.22
C ILE A 130 -7.69 -3.86 -1.34
N THR A 131 -6.49 -3.46 -0.91
CA THR A 131 -6.29 -2.29 -0.04
C THR A 131 -6.78 -1.01 -0.70
N PHE A 132 -6.51 -0.82 -1.99
CA PHE A 132 -6.93 0.36 -2.75
C PHE A 132 -8.46 0.52 -2.73
N THR A 133 -9.18 -0.48 -3.21
CA THR A 133 -10.65 -0.41 -3.30
C THR A 133 -11.33 -0.46 -1.95
N ALA A 134 -10.85 -1.29 -1.03
CA ALA A 134 -11.33 -1.37 0.34
C ALA A 134 -11.22 -0.03 1.06
N SER A 135 -10.09 0.66 0.93
CA SER A 135 -9.85 1.96 1.57
C SER A 135 -10.67 3.08 0.95
N ILE A 136 -10.94 3.04 -0.36
CA ILE A 136 -11.88 3.97 -1.02
C ILE A 136 -13.29 3.81 -0.43
N ILE A 137 -13.78 2.58 -0.28
CA ILE A 137 -15.10 2.32 0.32
C ILE A 137 -15.12 2.76 1.78
N ALA A 138 -14.07 2.47 2.55
CA ALA A 138 -13.94 2.91 3.93
C ALA A 138 -13.98 4.44 4.04
N PHE A 139 -13.20 5.15 3.20
CA PHE A 139 -13.26 6.61 3.09
C PHE A 139 -14.66 7.11 2.75
N GLY A 140 -15.33 6.49 1.77
CA GLY A 140 -16.69 6.86 1.38
C GLY A 140 -17.69 6.73 2.52
N LYS A 141 -17.59 5.66 3.32
CA LYS A 141 -18.47 5.43 4.48
C LYS A 141 -18.15 6.38 5.64
N LEU A 142 -16.88 6.63 5.94
CA LEU A 142 -16.44 7.56 6.98
C LEU A 142 -16.84 9.01 6.65
N SER A 143 -16.68 9.43 5.39
CA SER A 143 -17.02 10.77 4.94
C SER A 143 -18.52 10.99 4.68
N GLY A 144 -19.36 9.97 4.88
CA GLY A 144 -20.80 10.03 4.64
C GLY A 144 -21.19 10.09 3.15
N LYS A 145 -20.23 9.96 2.22
CA LYS A 145 -20.51 9.90 0.77
C LYS A 145 -21.15 8.59 0.33
N VAL A 146 -20.85 7.51 1.06
CA VAL A 146 -21.47 6.20 0.93
C VAL A 146 -22.23 5.91 2.21
N SER A 147 -23.40 5.26 2.11
CA SER A 147 -24.18 4.89 3.28
C SER A 147 -23.33 4.10 4.28
N GLY A 148 -23.29 4.57 5.54
CA GLY A 148 -22.61 3.87 6.64
C GLY A 148 -23.29 2.56 7.06
N LYS A 149 -24.45 2.23 6.48
CA LYS A 149 -25.16 0.97 6.76
C LYS A 149 -24.37 -0.21 6.19
N SER A 150 -24.44 -1.32 6.91
CA SER A 150 -23.97 -2.63 6.41
C SER A 150 -24.86 -3.06 5.23
N VAL A 151 -24.23 -3.35 4.09
CA VAL A 151 -24.94 -3.87 2.92
C VAL A 151 -24.60 -5.34 2.75
N THR A 152 -25.50 -6.20 3.21
CA THR A 152 -25.36 -7.66 3.10
C THR A 152 -26.34 -8.21 2.09
N PHE A 153 -25.94 -9.21 1.34
CA PHE A 153 -26.79 -9.92 0.39
C PHE A 153 -26.58 -11.43 0.49
N ALA A 154 -27.62 -12.19 0.12
CA ALA A 154 -27.56 -13.65 0.16
C ALA A 154 -26.46 -14.17 -0.78
N GLY A 155 -25.63 -15.09 -0.27
CA GLY A 155 -24.53 -15.68 -1.07
C GLY A 155 -23.23 -14.86 -1.08
N GLN A 156 -23.14 -13.75 -0.36
CA GLN A 156 -21.94 -12.90 -0.31
C GLN A 156 -20.68 -13.65 0.06
N HIS A 157 -20.73 -14.52 1.06
CA HIS A 157 -19.56 -15.31 1.48
C HIS A 157 -19.11 -16.28 0.38
N LEU A 158 -20.07 -16.88 -0.32
CA LEU A 158 -19.79 -17.76 -1.45
C LEU A 158 -19.16 -16.99 -2.62
N LEU A 159 -19.69 -15.80 -2.93
CA LEU A 159 -19.13 -14.92 -3.95
C LEU A 159 -17.68 -14.54 -3.63
N ASN A 160 -17.41 -14.10 -2.40
CA ASN A 160 -16.07 -13.73 -1.96
C ASN A 160 -15.11 -14.93 -2.00
N LEU A 161 -15.59 -16.12 -1.64
CA LEU A 161 -14.78 -17.34 -1.74
C LEU A 161 -14.46 -17.69 -3.20
N ILE A 162 -15.43 -17.61 -4.09
CA ILE A 162 -15.20 -17.84 -5.53
C ILE A 162 -14.20 -16.83 -6.09
N LEU A 163 -14.37 -15.55 -5.80
CA LEU A 163 -13.45 -14.50 -6.23
C LEU A 163 -12.02 -14.75 -5.70
N ALA A 164 -11.89 -15.14 -4.44
CA ALA A 164 -10.61 -15.48 -3.86
C ALA A 164 -9.95 -16.69 -4.54
N ILE A 165 -10.71 -17.75 -4.81
CA ILE A 165 -10.22 -18.95 -5.52
C ILE A 165 -9.77 -18.58 -6.94
N VAL A 166 -10.57 -17.82 -7.68
CA VAL A 166 -10.24 -17.41 -9.06
C VAL A 166 -9.02 -16.48 -9.08
N MET A 167 -8.90 -15.57 -8.09
CA MET A 167 -7.74 -14.72 -7.93
C MET A 167 -6.46 -15.55 -7.70
N VAL A 168 -6.49 -16.53 -6.80
CA VAL A 168 -5.35 -17.41 -6.52
C VAL A 168 -5.01 -18.27 -7.75
N ALA A 169 -6.03 -18.79 -8.45
CA ALA A 169 -5.82 -19.54 -9.70
C ALA A 169 -5.15 -18.67 -10.78
N GLY A 170 -5.56 -17.40 -10.92
CA GLY A 170 -4.90 -16.43 -11.80
C GLY A 170 -3.44 -16.19 -11.42
N GLY A 171 -3.13 -16.12 -10.13
CA GLY A 171 -1.77 -16.00 -9.62
C GLY A 171 -0.91 -17.23 -9.91
N ILE A 172 -1.46 -18.44 -9.74
CA ILE A 172 -0.78 -19.68 -10.09
C ILE A 172 -0.52 -19.74 -11.60
N MET A 173 -1.50 -19.34 -12.40
CA MET A 173 -1.37 -19.30 -13.85
C MET A 173 -0.27 -18.30 -14.27
N TYR A 174 -0.22 -17.10 -13.68
CA TYR A 174 0.87 -16.16 -13.87
C TYR A 174 2.23 -16.74 -13.47
N PHE A 175 2.31 -17.43 -12.34
CA PHE A 175 3.55 -18.06 -11.88
C PHE A 175 4.08 -19.11 -12.86
N MET A 176 3.18 -19.95 -13.40
CA MET A 176 3.55 -21.06 -14.30
C MET A 176 3.84 -20.59 -15.73
N THR A 177 3.08 -19.62 -16.24
CA THR A 177 3.15 -19.22 -17.65
C THR A 177 3.89 -17.91 -17.89
N GLY A 178 4.04 -17.07 -16.85
CA GLY A 178 4.53 -15.69 -16.99
C GLY A 178 3.56 -14.76 -17.74
N SER A 179 2.28 -15.18 -17.96
CA SER A 179 1.32 -14.42 -18.74
C SER A 179 0.93 -13.10 -18.06
N HIS A 180 1.17 -11.99 -18.73
CA HIS A 180 0.77 -10.66 -18.31
C HIS A 180 -0.75 -10.52 -18.18
N GLU A 181 -1.51 -11.20 -19.06
CA GLU A 181 -2.98 -11.20 -19.04
C GLU A 181 -3.52 -11.84 -17.77
N ALA A 182 -2.96 -13.00 -17.37
CA ALA A 182 -3.34 -13.69 -16.13
C ALA A 182 -3.10 -12.78 -14.91
N PHE A 183 -1.99 -12.03 -14.90
CA PHE A 183 -1.67 -11.09 -13.84
C PHE A 183 -2.68 -9.92 -13.79
N LEU A 184 -3.03 -9.33 -14.92
CA LEU A 184 -4.02 -8.24 -14.97
C LEU A 184 -5.42 -8.70 -14.56
N VAL A 185 -5.84 -9.90 -14.98
CA VAL A 185 -7.13 -10.49 -14.58
C VAL A 185 -7.15 -10.72 -13.07
N MET A 186 -6.07 -11.24 -12.49
CA MET A 186 -5.93 -11.40 -11.05
C MET A 186 -6.05 -10.05 -10.32
N CYS A 187 -5.37 -9.00 -10.79
CA CYS A 187 -5.48 -7.65 -10.24
C CYS A 187 -6.92 -7.11 -10.29
N ALA A 188 -7.62 -7.30 -11.43
CA ALA A 188 -9.01 -6.88 -11.58
C ALA A 188 -9.94 -7.59 -10.60
N ILE A 189 -9.79 -8.90 -10.41
CA ILE A 189 -10.55 -9.68 -9.44
C ILE A 189 -10.26 -9.22 -8.01
N ALA A 190 -9.00 -8.93 -7.69
CA ALA A 190 -8.59 -8.42 -6.38
C ALA A 190 -9.22 -7.05 -6.08
N LEU A 191 -9.33 -6.16 -7.08
CA LEU A 191 -10.05 -4.87 -6.94
C LEU A 191 -11.52 -5.08 -6.59
N VAL A 192 -12.20 -6.00 -7.27
CA VAL A 192 -13.61 -6.34 -6.99
C VAL A 192 -13.74 -6.96 -5.60
N LEU A 193 -12.84 -7.87 -5.24
CA LEU A 193 -12.82 -8.52 -3.93
C LEU A 193 -12.66 -7.50 -2.78
N GLY A 194 -11.84 -6.47 -2.95
CA GLY A 194 -11.69 -5.40 -1.96
C GLY A 194 -13.01 -4.65 -1.71
N VAL A 195 -13.79 -4.40 -2.74
CA VAL A 195 -15.13 -3.79 -2.61
C VAL A 195 -16.08 -4.72 -1.87
N THR A 196 -16.18 -5.97 -2.30
CA THR A 196 -17.16 -6.93 -1.77
C THR A 196 -16.87 -7.36 -0.32
N LEU A 197 -15.62 -7.29 0.11
CA LEU A 197 -15.21 -7.55 1.50
C LEU A 197 -15.60 -6.42 2.45
N ILE A 198 -15.55 -5.16 2.01
CA ILE A 198 -15.70 -4.00 2.90
C ILE A 198 -17.12 -3.43 2.87
N ILE A 199 -17.86 -3.61 1.80
CA ILE A 199 -19.24 -3.10 1.68
C ILE A 199 -20.18 -3.57 2.81
N PRO A 200 -20.07 -4.82 3.32
CA PRO A 200 -20.92 -5.31 4.40
C PRO A 200 -20.58 -4.75 5.77
N ILE A 201 -19.41 -4.17 5.96
CA ILE A 201 -18.95 -3.67 7.25
C ILE A 201 -19.56 -2.28 7.50
N GLY A 202 -20.07 -2.06 8.70
CA GLY A 202 -20.68 -0.78 9.10
C GLY A 202 -19.67 0.36 9.16
N GLY A 203 -20.13 1.61 8.95
CA GLY A 203 -19.28 2.81 9.00
C GLY A 203 -18.61 3.01 10.37
N ALA A 204 -19.25 2.58 11.45
CA ALA A 204 -18.71 2.67 12.82
C ALA A 204 -17.45 1.79 13.01
N ASP A 205 -17.34 0.67 12.28
CA ASP A 205 -16.24 -0.28 12.39
C ASP A 205 -15.10 0.03 11.39
N MET A 206 -15.28 1.03 10.52
CA MET A 206 -14.29 1.38 9.49
C MET A 206 -12.89 1.75 10.03
N PRO A 207 -12.74 2.44 11.18
CA PRO A 207 -11.40 2.71 11.72
C PRO A 207 -10.60 1.43 12.04
N VAL A 208 -11.28 0.39 12.53
CA VAL A 208 -10.67 -0.92 12.79
C VAL A 208 -10.28 -1.60 11.49
N VAL A 209 -11.16 -1.53 10.47
CA VAL A 209 -10.89 -2.09 9.13
C VAL A 209 -9.69 -1.43 8.50
N VAL A 210 -9.59 -0.09 8.54
CA VAL A 210 -8.43 0.65 8.00
C VAL A 210 -7.14 0.24 8.71
N SER A 211 -7.17 0.06 10.04
CA SER A 211 -6.02 -0.43 10.81
C SER A 211 -5.60 -1.85 10.39
N MET A 212 -6.57 -2.73 10.15
CA MET A 212 -6.32 -4.09 9.68
C MET A 212 -5.73 -4.12 8.26
N LEU A 213 -6.28 -3.32 7.34
CA LEU A 213 -5.75 -3.16 5.98
C LEU A 213 -4.33 -2.59 5.99
N ASN A 214 -4.04 -1.63 6.88
CA ASN A 214 -2.70 -1.09 7.06
C ASN A 214 -1.70 -2.17 7.52
N SER A 215 -2.13 -3.07 8.39
CA SER A 215 -1.32 -4.20 8.81
C SER A 215 -1.01 -5.15 7.63
N TYR A 216 -1.98 -5.44 6.77
CA TYR A 216 -1.78 -6.28 5.59
C TYR A 216 -0.88 -5.62 4.53
N SER A 217 -1.06 -4.32 4.27
CA SER A 217 -0.20 -3.61 3.33
C SER A 217 1.25 -3.54 3.81
N GLY A 218 1.49 -3.42 5.11
CA GLY A 218 2.83 -3.50 5.69
C GLY A 218 3.52 -4.85 5.47
N TRP A 219 2.76 -5.94 5.30
CA TRP A 219 3.30 -7.24 4.91
C TRP A 219 3.70 -7.30 3.43
N ALA A 220 2.94 -6.63 2.56
CA ALA A 220 3.23 -6.56 1.13
C ALA A 220 4.48 -5.70 0.85
N ASP A 221 4.64 -4.59 1.55
CA ASP A 221 5.76 -3.65 1.39
C ASP A 221 7.11 -4.24 1.84
N ARG A 222 7.08 -5.19 2.78
CA ARG A 222 8.29 -5.75 3.40
C ARG A 222 9.20 -6.48 2.41
N LYS A 223 8.70 -6.89 1.25
CA LYS A 223 9.42 -7.73 0.28
C LYS A 223 9.89 -7.00 -0.97
N SER A 224 9.49 -5.76 -1.17
CA SER A 224 9.90 -4.97 -2.35
C SER A 224 11.31 -4.36 -2.23
N VAL A 225 12.06 -4.64 -1.17
CA VAL A 225 13.34 -4.00 -0.83
C VAL A 225 14.54 -4.96 -0.95
N VAL A 226 14.39 -6.13 -1.60
CA VAL A 226 15.55 -7.03 -1.83
C VAL A 226 15.90 -7.10 -3.31
#